data_77ac3b7733f808d0da9120ee5aafde98
#
_entry.id   77ac3b7733f808d0da9120ee5aafde98
#
_cell.length_a   1.000
_cell.length_b   1.000
_cell.length_c   1.000
_cell.angle_alpha   90.00
_cell.angle_beta   90.00
_cell.angle_gamma   90.00
#
_symmetry.space_group_name_H-M   'P 1'
#
loop_
_entity.id
_entity.type
_entity.pdbx_description
1 polymer ?
#
loop_
_entity_poly.entity_id
_entity_poly.type
_entity_poly.pdbx_seq_one_letter_code
_entity_poly.pdbx_strand_id
1 'polypeptide(L)'
;MKFDKPAGENPIDQLKVVGRPHDRIDGPLKTTGTARYAYEWHEEAPNAAYGYIVSSAIAKGRLTALDTDAAQKAPGVLAVITASNAGALGKGDKNTARLLGGPTIEHYHQAIALVVAETFEQARAAASLVQAHYRRNKGAYSLADEKQAVSQPPEDTPDKNVGDFDGAFTSAAVKIDATYTTPDQSHMAMEPHASMAVWDGNKLTLWTSNQMIDWCRTDLAKTLKVPVENVRIISPYIGGGFGGKLFLRSDALLAAL
;
A
#
# COMPACT_ATOMS: atom_id res chain seq x y z
N MET A 1 28.62 9.62 29.84
CA MET A 1 27.92 10.91 30.04
C MET A 1 27.71 11.07 31.54
N LYS A 2 28.17 12.16 32.13
CA LYS A 2 27.98 12.41 33.58
C LYS A 2 26.81 13.39 33.73
N PHE A 3 25.81 13.00 34.49
CA PHE A 3 24.66 13.84 34.85
C PHE A 3 24.85 14.45 36.24
N ASP A 4 25.93 15.24 36.39
CA ASP A 4 26.36 15.84 37.66
C ASP A 4 25.87 17.27 37.87
N LYS A 5 25.05 17.78 36.95
CA LYS A 5 24.41 19.08 37.10
C LYS A 5 22.89 18.93 37.04
N PRO A 6 22.14 19.77 37.78
CA PRO A 6 20.69 19.82 37.63
C PRO A 6 20.31 20.07 36.21
N ALA A 7 19.22 19.49 35.75
CA ALA A 7 18.65 19.80 34.44
C ALA A 7 18.30 21.29 34.41
N GLY A 8 18.70 22.00 33.37
CA GLY A 8 18.26 23.38 33.15
C GLY A 8 16.77 23.44 32.82
N GLU A 9 16.23 24.65 32.78
CA GLU A 9 14.86 24.86 32.28
C GLU A 9 14.74 24.29 30.85
N ASN A 10 13.69 23.52 30.60
CA ASN A 10 13.44 23.00 29.27
C ASN A 10 12.88 24.14 28.40
N PRO A 11 13.55 24.55 27.30
CA PRO A 11 13.04 25.61 26.45
C PRO A 11 11.61 25.38 25.94
N ILE A 12 11.15 24.12 25.87
CA ILE A 12 9.79 23.76 25.48
C ILE A 12 8.73 24.31 26.43
N ASP A 13 9.07 24.49 27.73
CA ASP A 13 8.13 25.00 28.71
C ASP A 13 7.87 26.51 28.55
N GLN A 14 8.74 27.19 27.80
CA GLN A 14 8.63 28.61 27.52
C GLN A 14 7.93 28.87 26.17
N LEU A 15 7.65 27.83 25.36
CA LEU A 15 7.03 27.99 24.05
C LEU A 15 5.51 28.18 24.17
N LYS A 16 4.95 29.01 23.28
CA LYS A 16 3.51 29.32 23.26
C LYS A 16 2.67 28.23 22.60
N VAL A 17 3.24 27.43 21.71
CA VAL A 17 2.56 26.40 20.92
C VAL A 17 3.10 25.02 21.24
N VAL A 18 4.39 24.80 21.03
CA VAL A 18 5.05 23.52 21.30
C VAL A 18 5.00 23.22 22.82
N GLY A 19 4.64 22.00 23.18
CA GLY A 19 4.51 21.58 24.58
C GLY A 19 3.18 21.98 25.24
N ARG A 20 2.27 22.65 24.55
CA ARG A 20 0.92 22.95 25.04
C ARG A 20 -0.07 21.85 24.66
N PRO A 21 -1.08 21.56 25.50
CA PRO A 21 -2.12 20.58 25.21
C PRO A 21 -3.13 21.17 24.21
N HIS A 22 -2.78 21.14 22.92
CA HIS A 22 -3.70 21.55 21.85
C HIS A 22 -4.55 20.37 21.41
N ASP A 23 -5.83 20.61 21.19
CA ASP A 23 -6.72 19.63 20.59
C ASP A 23 -6.33 19.36 19.15
N ARG A 24 -6.49 18.12 18.71
CA ARG A 24 -6.27 17.73 17.32
C ARG A 24 -7.37 18.31 16.45
N ILE A 25 -7.01 18.98 15.37
CA ILE A 25 -7.95 19.60 14.41
C ILE A 25 -8.94 18.57 13.86
N ASP A 26 -8.48 17.34 13.60
CA ASP A 26 -9.27 16.24 13.04
C ASP A 26 -10.03 15.41 14.11
N GLY A 27 -9.77 15.66 15.39
CA GLY A 27 -10.33 14.90 16.50
C GLY A 27 -11.87 14.92 16.55
N PRO A 28 -12.52 16.10 16.55
CA PRO A 28 -13.99 16.19 16.61
C PRO A 28 -14.69 15.40 15.50
N LEU A 29 -14.25 15.54 14.26
CA LEU A 29 -14.85 14.85 13.13
C LEU A 29 -14.72 13.32 13.22
N LYS A 30 -13.56 12.82 13.70
CA LYS A 30 -13.33 11.39 13.90
C LYS A 30 -14.17 10.81 15.03
N THR A 31 -14.32 11.54 16.15
CA THR A 31 -15.07 11.06 17.32
C THR A 31 -16.57 11.14 17.17
N THR A 32 -17.07 12.02 16.30
CA THR A 32 -18.50 12.17 15.99
C THR A 32 -18.94 11.33 14.78
N GLY A 33 -18.02 10.64 14.10
CA GLY A 33 -18.33 9.84 12.90
C GLY A 33 -18.61 10.67 11.65
N THR A 34 -18.18 11.95 11.62
CA THR A 34 -18.39 12.85 10.48
C THR A 34 -17.14 13.04 9.61
N ALA A 35 -16.02 12.41 9.98
CA ALA A 35 -14.83 12.34 9.16
C ALA A 35 -15.09 11.47 7.93
N ARG A 36 -14.83 12.00 6.73
CA ARG A 36 -15.08 11.29 5.47
C ARG A 36 -13.84 10.54 5.01
N TYR A 37 -13.90 9.21 5.06
CA TYR A 37 -12.85 8.31 4.59
C TYR A 37 -12.95 8.05 3.08
N ALA A 38 -11.98 7.32 2.52
CA ALA A 38 -11.84 7.15 1.08
C ALA A 38 -13.09 6.60 0.37
N TYR A 39 -13.86 5.73 1.04
CA TYR A 39 -15.07 5.12 0.47
C TYR A 39 -16.31 6.04 0.52
N GLU A 40 -16.27 7.18 1.21
CA GLU A 40 -17.48 7.96 1.57
C GLU A 40 -17.70 9.19 0.66
N TRP A 41 -17.08 9.24 -0.53
CA TRP A 41 -17.15 10.39 -1.44
C TRP A 41 -18.09 10.16 -2.63
N HIS A 42 -19.17 9.40 -2.42
CA HIS A 42 -20.09 8.96 -3.49
C HIS A 42 -20.73 10.10 -4.28
N GLU A 43 -20.99 11.25 -3.66
CA GLU A 43 -21.58 12.40 -4.34
C GLU A 43 -20.63 13.06 -5.35
N GLU A 44 -19.32 12.84 -5.26
CA GLU A 44 -18.34 13.34 -6.23
C GLU A 44 -18.36 12.52 -7.54
N ALA A 45 -18.95 11.33 -7.50
CA ALA A 45 -19.09 10.44 -8.64
C ALA A 45 -20.41 9.67 -8.60
N PRO A 46 -21.57 10.35 -8.75
CA PRO A 46 -22.89 9.75 -8.55
C PRO A 46 -23.21 8.59 -9.51
N ASN A 47 -22.50 8.49 -10.64
CA ASN A 47 -22.66 7.42 -11.63
C ASN A 47 -21.42 6.53 -11.72
N ALA A 48 -20.60 6.45 -10.67
CA ALA A 48 -19.41 5.61 -10.66
C ALA A 48 -19.80 4.14 -10.82
N ALA A 49 -19.03 3.43 -11.65
CA ALA A 49 -19.06 1.97 -11.69
C ALA A 49 -18.31 1.39 -10.48
N TYR A 50 -18.62 0.14 -10.14
CA TYR A 50 -18.00 -0.57 -9.03
C TYR A 50 -16.99 -1.59 -9.52
N GLY A 51 -15.77 -1.53 -8.98
CA GLY A 51 -14.71 -2.47 -9.28
C GLY A 51 -14.53 -3.51 -8.17
N TYR A 52 -14.36 -4.79 -8.53
CA TYR A 52 -13.96 -5.84 -7.62
C TYR A 52 -12.70 -6.55 -8.13
N ILE A 53 -11.66 -6.56 -7.29
CA ILE A 53 -10.35 -7.11 -7.65
C ILE A 53 -10.37 -8.63 -7.55
N VAL A 54 -9.96 -9.30 -8.63
CA VAL A 54 -9.65 -10.72 -8.63
C VAL A 54 -8.19 -10.89 -8.26
N SER A 55 -7.94 -11.60 -7.17
CA SER A 55 -6.61 -11.77 -6.61
C SER A 55 -6.04 -13.16 -6.86
N SER A 56 -4.71 -13.27 -6.96
CA SER A 56 -4.04 -14.56 -7.09
C SER A 56 -4.27 -15.45 -5.86
N ALA A 57 -4.59 -16.72 -6.13
CA ALA A 57 -4.72 -17.76 -5.12
C ALA A 57 -3.39 -18.45 -4.76
N ILE A 58 -2.27 -18.03 -5.34
CA ILE A 58 -0.92 -18.54 -5.04
C ILE A 58 0.03 -17.41 -4.69
N ALA A 59 1.05 -17.72 -3.90
CA ALA A 59 2.05 -16.75 -3.46
C ALA A 59 3.23 -16.59 -4.45
N LYS A 60 3.57 -17.64 -5.19
CA LYS A 60 4.68 -17.63 -6.16
C LYS A 60 4.44 -18.58 -7.32
N GLY A 61 4.65 -18.11 -8.54
CA GLY A 61 4.49 -18.95 -9.73
C GLY A 61 4.13 -18.18 -10.98
N ARG A 62 3.35 -18.81 -11.85
CA ARG A 62 2.84 -18.22 -13.10
C ARG A 62 1.35 -18.44 -13.23
N LEU A 63 0.65 -17.41 -13.66
CA LEU A 63 -0.68 -17.50 -14.25
C LEU A 63 -0.52 -18.10 -15.66
N THR A 64 -1.07 -19.28 -15.88
CA THR A 64 -0.96 -20.01 -17.15
C THR A 64 -2.15 -19.76 -18.07
N ALA A 65 -3.33 -19.54 -17.49
CA ALA A 65 -4.54 -19.11 -18.18
C ALA A 65 -5.43 -18.30 -17.24
N LEU A 66 -6.19 -17.37 -17.82
CA LEU A 66 -7.20 -16.59 -17.13
C LEU A 66 -8.43 -16.55 -18.00
N ASP A 67 -9.46 -17.31 -17.64
CA ASP A 67 -10.75 -17.31 -18.32
C ASP A 67 -11.67 -16.30 -17.65
N THR A 68 -12.10 -15.31 -18.42
CA THR A 68 -12.97 -14.21 -17.99
C THR A 68 -14.34 -14.23 -18.69
N ASP A 69 -14.61 -15.20 -19.57
CA ASP A 69 -15.78 -15.23 -20.44
C ASP A 69 -17.10 -15.21 -19.67
N ALA A 70 -17.20 -16.05 -18.63
CA ALA A 70 -18.39 -16.12 -17.78
C ALA A 70 -18.61 -14.80 -17.02
N ALA A 71 -17.54 -14.19 -16.51
CA ALA A 71 -17.60 -12.92 -15.81
C ALA A 71 -18.02 -11.78 -16.76
N GLN A 72 -17.47 -11.72 -17.96
CA GLN A 72 -17.82 -10.69 -18.96
C GLN A 72 -19.30 -10.73 -19.38
N LYS A 73 -19.90 -11.91 -19.38
CA LYS A 73 -21.31 -12.12 -19.77
C LYS A 73 -22.29 -12.01 -18.61
N ALA A 74 -21.80 -11.83 -17.39
CA ALA A 74 -22.64 -11.73 -16.21
C ALA A 74 -23.47 -10.42 -16.21
N PRO A 75 -24.71 -10.44 -15.68
CA PRO A 75 -25.57 -9.26 -15.69
C PRO A 75 -24.93 -8.07 -14.99
N GLY A 76 -25.04 -6.88 -15.61
CA GLY A 76 -24.54 -5.62 -15.09
C GLY A 76 -23.01 -5.44 -15.17
N VAL A 77 -22.26 -6.40 -15.69
CA VAL A 77 -20.82 -6.26 -15.91
C VAL A 77 -20.56 -5.34 -17.11
N LEU A 78 -19.76 -4.33 -16.86
CA LEU A 78 -19.36 -3.31 -17.85
C LEU A 78 -18.02 -3.65 -18.50
N ALA A 79 -17.08 -4.18 -17.72
CA ALA A 79 -15.76 -4.56 -18.22
C ALA A 79 -15.07 -5.58 -17.30
N VAL A 80 -14.15 -6.36 -17.87
CA VAL A 80 -13.16 -7.13 -17.12
C VAL A 80 -11.77 -6.69 -17.58
N ILE A 81 -11.04 -6.06 -16.68
CA ILE A 81 -9.70 -5.52 -16.93
C ILE A 81 -8.66 -6.55 -16.47
N THR A 82 -7.68 -6.82 -17.31
CA THR A 82 -6.55 -7.73 -17.06
C THR A 82 -5.27 -7.09 -17.55
N ALA A 83 -4.13 -7.69 -17.29
CA ALA A 83 -2.85 -7.20 -17.81
C ALA A 83 -2.78 -7.18 -19.36
N SER A 84 -3.66 -7.92 -20.06
CA SER A 84 -3.68 -7.95 -21.53
C SER A 84 -4.47 -6.80 -22.16
N ASN A 85 -5.41 -6.19 -21.45
CA ASN A 85 -6.27 -5.13 -21.96
C ASN A 85 -6.23 -3.80 -21.19
N ALA A 86 -5.49 -3.75 -20.06
CA ALA A 86 -5.30 -2.53 -19.28
C ALA A 86 -4.41 -1.46 -19.96
N GLY A 87 -3.93 -1.73 -21.17
CA GLY A 87 -2.98 -0.88 -21.84
C GLY A 87 -1.53 -1.05 -21.33
N ALA A 88 -0.63 -0.26 -21.85
CA ALA A 88 0.80 -0.33 -21.51
C ALA A 88 1.08 0.46 -20.20
N LEU A 89 0.88 -0.16 -19.06
CA LEU A 89 1.19 0.44 -17.77
C LEU A 89 2.70 0.63 -17.59
N GLY A 90 3.06 1.74 -16.93
CA GLY A 90 4.41 2.00 -16.45
C GLY A 90 4.68 1.33 -15.11
N LYS A 91 5.80 1.70 -14.49
CA LYS A 91 6.15 1.31 -13.13
C LYS A 91 6.52 2.56 -12.32
N GLY A 92 5.96 2.70 -11.13
CA GLY A 92 6.37 3.72 -10.19
C GLY A 92 7.76 3.44 -9.59
N ASP A 93 8.36 4.43 -8.97
CA ASP A 93 9.70 4.32 -8.38
C ASP A 93 9.67 3.63 -7.00
N LYS A 94 8.58 3.84 -6.26
CA LYS A 94 8.44 3.37 -4.88
C LYS A 94 7.78 2.00 -4.76
N ASN A 95 7.12 1.52 -5.82
CA ASN A 95 6.51 0.21 -5.85
C ASN A 95 7.47 -0.87 -6.31
N THR A 96 7.67 -1.89 -5.49
CA THR A 96 8.48 -3.06 -5.82
C THR A 96 7.70 -4.11 -6.60
N ALA A 97 6.39 -4.27 -6.31
CA ALA A 97 5.51 -5.23 -6.96
C ALA A 97 4.69 -4.61 -8.11
N ARG A 98 4.25 -5.43 -9.04
CA ARG A 98 3.30 -5.02 -10.08
C ARG A 98 1.90 -4.89 -9.50
N LEU A 99 1.24 -3.75 -9.76
CA LEU A 99 -0.09 -3.44 -9.22
C LEU A 99 -1.23 -4.17 -9.94
N LEU A 100 -1.00 -4.56 -11.21
CA LEU A 100 -1.84 -5.50 -11.96
C LEU A 100 -0.90 -6.56 -12.55
N GLY A 101 -1.06 -7.79 -12.07
CA GLY A 101 -0.13 -8.87 -12.33
C GLY A 101 -0.48 -9.69 -13.54
N GLY A 102 0.53 -10.41 -14.01
CA GLY A 102 0.46 -11.45 -15.01
C GLY A 102 1.64 -11.38 -16.00
N PRO A 103 2.12 -12.44 -16.53
CA PRO A 103 1.83 -13.83 -16.13
C PRO A 103 2.59 -14.27 -14.86
N THR A 104 3.54 -13.48 -14.33
CA THR A 104 4.30 -13.82 -13.12
C THR A 104 3.53 -13.43 -11.87
N ILE A 105 3.43 -14.35 -10.91
CA ILE A 105 2.86 -14.14 -9.58
C ILE A 105 4.01 -14.08 -8.59
N GLU A 106 4.11 -12.95 -7.89
CA GLU A 106 5.21 -12.61 -6.97
C GLU A 106 4.80 -12.67 -5.50
N HIS A 107 3.49 -12.51 -5.21
CA HIS A 107 2.95 -12.59 -3.85
C HIS A 107 1.49 -13.07 -3.85
N TYR A 108 1.06 -13.60 -2.71
CA TYR A 108 -0.33 -13.97 -2.48
C TYR A 108 -1.23 -12.74 -2.56
N HIS A 109 -2.43 -12.89 -3.09
CA HIS A 109 -3.39 -11.80 -3.33
C HIS A 109 -2.92 -10.72 -4.32
N GLN A 110 -1.91 -10.97 -5.15
CA GLN A 110 -1.59 -10.07 -6.25
C GLN A 110 -2.80 -9.91 -7.17
N ALA A 111 -3.17 -8.67 -7.50
CA ALA A 111 -4.28 -8.41 -8.42
C ALA A 111 -3.95 -8.97 -9.81
N ILE A 112 -4.85 -9.78 -10.37
CA ILE A 112 -4.72 -10.41 -11.70
C ILE A 112 -5.81 -9.98 -12.67
N ALA A 113 -6.95 -9.50 -12.16
CA ALA A 113 -8.02 -8.87 -12.93
C ALA A 113 -8.81 -7.90 -12.04
N LEU A 114 -9.59 -7.03 -12.69
CA LEU A 114 -10.62 -6.20 -12.10
C LEU A 114 -11.92 -6.46 -12.86
N VAL A 115 -12.98 -6.78 -12.16
CA VAL A 115 -14.34 -6.83 -12.72
C VAL A 115 -15.03 -5.52 -12.38
N VAL A 116 -15.54 -4.84 -13.40
CA VAL A 116 -16.26 -3.57 -13.28
C VAL A 116 -17.73 -3.80 -13.62
N ALA A 117 -18.63 -3.37 -12.74
CA ALA A 117 -20.06 -3.54 -12.93
C ALA A 117 -20.86 -2.31 -12.43
N GLU A 118 -22.16 -2.30 -12.69
CA GLU A 118 -23.09 -1.25 -12.28
C GLU A 118 -23.28 -1.18 -10.76
N THR A 119 -23.15 -2.32 -10.05
CA THR A 119 -23.22 -2.38 -8.59
C THR A 119 -22.04 -3.20 -8.01
N PHE A 120 -21.75 -2.97 -6.74
CA PHE A 120 -20.72 -3.71 -6.03
C PHE A 120 -21.02 -5.21 -5.98
N GLU A 121 -22.28 -5.59 -5.74
CA GLU A 121 -22.74 -6.98 -5.66
C GLU A 121 -22.54 -7.69 -7.00
N GLN A 122 -22.87 -7.04 -8.11
CA GLN A 122 -22.65 -7.58 -9.46
C GLN A 122 -21.16 -7.76 -9.75
N ALA A 123 -20.32 -6.75 -9.44
CA ALA A 123 -18.88 -6.85 -9.62
C ALA A 123 -18.29 -8.02 -8.79
N ARG A 124 -18.69 -8.15 -7.53
CA ARG A 124 -18.25 -9.22 -6.63
C ARG A 124 -18.70 -10.60 -7.10
N ALA A 125 -19.98 -10.73 -7.48
CA ALA A 125 -20.53 -11.98 -7.98
C ALA A 125 -19.83 -12.43 -9.26
N ALA A 126 -19.67 -11.52 -10.23
CA ALA A 126 -18.99 -11.81 -11.47
C ALA A 126 -17.50 -12.10 -11.29
N ALA A 127 -16.82 -11.47 -10.33
CA ALA A 127 -15.42 -11.77 -10.01
C ALA A 127 -15.22 -13.24 -9.58
N SER A 128 -16.21 -13.86 -8.93
CA SER A 128 -16.16 -15.28 -8.57
C SER A 128 -16.27 -16.24 -9.76
N LEU A 129 -16.70 -15.77 -10.92
CA LEU A 129 -16.77 -16.52 -12.16
C LEU A 129 -15.46 -16.55 -12.94
N VAL A 130 -14.51 -15.70 -12.59
CA VAL A 130 -13.19 -15.69 -13.24
C VAL A 130 -12.41 -16.94 -12.83
N GLN A 131 -11.94 -17.69 -13.83
CA GLN A 131 -11.17 -18.91 -13.61
C GLN A 131 -9.70 -18.66 -13.91
N ALA A 132 -8.84 -18.83 -12.90
CA ALA A 132 -7.41 -18.64 -13.01
C ALA A 132 -6.66 -19.97 -12.83
N HIS A 133 -5.80 -20.29 -13.80
CA HIS A 133 -4.97 -21.49 -13.76
C HIS A 133 -3.51 -21.11 -13.47
N TYR A 134 -2.88 -21.88 -12.61
CA TYR A 134 -1.54 -21.54 -12.13
C TYR A 134 -0.57 -22.71 -12.25
N ARG A 135 0.68 -22.38 -12.55
CA ARG A 135 1.84 -23.22 -12.26
C ARG A 135 2.52 -22.65 -10.99
N ARG A 136 2.42 -23.37 -9.89
CA ARG A 136 3.03 -22.98 -8.61
C ARG A 136 4.54 -23.19 -8.65
N ASN A 137 5.30 -22.29 -8.04
CA ASN A 137 6.73 -22.44 -7.76
C ASN A 137 6.92 -22.56 -6.25
N LYS A 138 8.04 -23.18 -5.85
CA LYS A 138 8.45 -23.20 -4.44
C LYS A 138 8.77 -21.75 -4.00
N GLY A 139 8.20 -21.32 -2.89
CA GLY A 139 8.51 -20.06 -2.22
C GLY A 139 9.35 -20.30 -0.96
N ALA A 140 9.97 -19.24 -0.47
CA ALA A 140 10.63 -19.17 0.82
C ALA A 140 9.78 -18.29 1.74
N TYR A 141 9.32 -18.85 2.84
CA TYR A 141 8.33 -18.19 3.73
C TYR A 141 8.79 -18.16 5.20
N SER A 142 9.92 -18.79 5.52
CA SER A 142 10.52 -18.81 6.84
C SER A 142 11.80 -18.00 6.84
N LEU A 143 11.80 -16.88 7.55
CA LEU A 143 12.99 -16.05 7.69
C LEU A 143 14.15 -16.82 8.33
N ALA A 144 13.84 -17.71 9.28
CA ALA A 144 14.85 -18.53 9.96
C ALA A 144 15.59 -19.47 8.98
N ASP A 145 14.85 -20.07 8.02
CA ASP A 145 15.41 -20.97 7.02
C ASP A 145 16.24 -20.23 5.96
N GLU A 146 15.90 -18.95 5.69
CA GLU A 146 16.56 -18.11 4.69
C GLU A 146 17.71 -17.26 5.28
N LYS A 147 17.97 -17.35 6.58
CA LYS A 147 18.98 -16.53 7.27
C LYS A 147 20.38 -16.62 6.65
N GLN A 148 20.75 -17.77 6.10
CA GLN A 148 22.05 -17.99 5.44
C GLN A 148 22.09 -17.45 4.00
N ALA A 149 20.95 -17.15 3.40
CA ALA A 149 20.83 -16.62 2.05
C ALA A 149 20.85 -15.08 1.99
N VAL A 150 21.11 -14.41 3.11
CA VAL A 150 21.19 -12.94 3.19
C VAL A 150 22.33 -12.45 2.30
N SER A 151 21.98 -11.71 1.26
CA SER A 151 22.93 -10.99 0.42
C SER A 151 23.55 -9.81 1.16
N GLN A 152 24.69 -9.35 0.69
CA GLN A 152 25.28 -8.08 1.16
C GLN A 152 24.24 -6.95 1.00
N PRO A 153 24.22 -5.97 1.92
CA PRO A 153 23.35 -4.81 1.78
C PRO A 153 23.65 -4.09 0.45
N PRO A 154 22.64 -3.45 -0.16
CA PRO A 154 22.87 -2.63 -1.35
C PRO A 154 23.95 -1.56 -1.12
N GLU A 155 24.71 -1.20 -2.15
CA GLU A 155 25.77 -0.20 -2.07
C GLU A 155 25.29 1.18 -1.54
N ASP A 156 24.02 1.50 -1.75
CA ASP A 156 23.40 2.75 -1.27
C ASP A 156 22.97 2.71 0.20
N THR A 157 23.09 1.56 0.86
CA THR A 157 22.82 1.38 2.29
C THR A 157 24.03 0.74 3.01
N PRO A 158 25.19 1.41 3.02
CA PRO A 158 26.38 0.86 3.64
C PRO A 158 26.22 0.72 5.15
N ASP A 159 26.92 -0.26 5.71
CA ASP A 159 27.03 -0.41 7.15
C ASP A 159 27.58 0.85 7.80
N LYS A 160 26.94 1.28 8.89
CA LYS A 160 27.37 2.44 9.65
C LYS A 160 28.12 2.00 10.89
N ASN A 161 29.41 2.22 10.90
CA ASN A 161 30.28 1.98 12.05
C ASN A 161 30.72 3.33 12.64
N VAL A 162 30.61 3.46 13.96
CA VAL A 162 31.10 4.62 14.70
C VAL A 162 31.98 4.13 15.88
N GLY A 163 33.22 4.55 15.87
CA GLY A 163 34.19 4.12 16.87
C GLY A 163 34.76 2.72 16.64
N ASP A 164 35.42 2.17 17.66
CA ASP A 164 35.99 0.81 17.69
C ASP A 164 35.07 -0.11 18.52
N PHE A 165 34.13 -0.77 17.86
CA PHE A 165 33.21 -1.69 18.52
C PHE A 165 33.94 -2.92 19.09
N ASP A 166 34.83 -3.53 18.32
CA ASP A 166 35.48 -4.78 18.69
C ASP A 166 36.37 -4.60 19.90
N GLY A 167 37.18 -3.54 19.92
CA GLY A 167 38.02 -3.18 21.05
C GLY A 167 37.20 -2.84 22.30
N ALA A 168 36.16 -2.05 22.14
CA ALA A 168 35.26 -1.67 23.25
C ALA A 168 34.51 -2.90 23.78
N PHE A 169 33.95 -3.75 22.93
CA PHE A 169 33.26 -4.98 23.33
C PHE A 169 34.21 -5.95 24.04
N THR A 170 35.46 -6.12 23.51
CA THR A 170 36.45 -6.99 24.12
C THR A 170 36.86 -6.54 25.53
N SER A 171 37.01 -5.24 25.74
CA SER A 171 37.44 -4.66 27.01
C SER A 171 36.30 -4.34 28.01
N ALA A 172 35.05 -4.44 27.58
CA ALA A 172 33.88 -4.13 28.42
C ALA A 172 33.80 -5.07 29.64
N ALA A 173 33.60 -4.51 30.83
CA ALA A 173 33.44 -5.27 32.07
C ALA A 173 32.10 -6.05 32.12
N VAL A 174 31.08 -5.56 31.43
CA VAL A 174 29.77 -6.22 31.30
C VAL A 174 29.46 -6.32 29.80
N LYS A 175 29.12 -7.52 29.33
CA LYS A 175 28.81 -7.81 27.92
C LYS A 175 27.48 -8.52 27.85
N ILE A 176 26.66 -8.11 26.88
CA ILE A 176 25.41 -8.81 26.53
C ILE A 176 25.47 -9.10 25.03
N ASP A 177 25.46 -10.38 24.70
CA ASP A 177 25.26 -10.87 23.34
C ASP A 177 23.98 -11.73 23.34
N ALA A 178 22.93 -11.18 22.77
CA ALA A 178 21.59 -11.76 22.86
C ALA A 178 20.84 -11.67 21.54
N THR A 179 20.04 -12.68 21.25
CA THR A 179 19.15 -12.70 20.10
C THR A 179 17.74 -12.33 20.53
N TYR A 180 17.15 -11.34 19.86
CA TYR A 180 15.78 -10.91 20.05
C TYR A 180 14.96 -11.28 18.81
N THR A 181 13.76 -11.81 19.01
CA THR A 181 12.84 -12.16 17.93
C THR A 181 11.50 -11.50 18.15
N THR A 182 10.86 -11.09 17.06
CA THR A 182 9.47 -10.61 17.05
C THR A 182 8.63 -11.53 16.18
N PRO A 183 7.35 -11.76 16.51
CA PRO A 183 6.45 -12.48 15.61
C PRO A 183 6.15 -11.65 14.37
N ASP A 184 5.71 -12.32 13.31
CA ASP A 184 5.19 -11.66 12.13
C ASP A 184 3.99 -10.77 12.49
N GLN A 185 3.94 -9.59 11.89
CA GLN A 185 2.89 -8.60 12.14
C GLN A 185 2.10 -8.31 10.86
N SER A 186 0.80 -8.12 11.01
CA SER A 186 -0.10 -7.66 9.94
C SER A 186 -0.66 -6.29 10.30
N HIS A 187 -0.86 -5.43 9.31
CA HIS A 187 -1.31 -4.05 9.52
C HIS A 187 -2.71 -3.95 10.13
N MET A 188 -3.62 -4.86 9.81
CA MET A 188 -4.99 -4.96 10.35
C MET A 188 -5.70 -3.61 10.57
N ALA A 189 -5.57 -2.69 9.60
CA ALA A 189 -6.21 -1.39 9.67
C ALA A 189 -7.73 -1.52 9.71
N MET A 190 -8.40 -0.73 10.60
CA MET A 190 -9.86 -0.75 10.72
C MET A 190 -10.56 -0.30 9.44
N GLU A 191 -9.98 0.68 8.74
CA GLU A 191 -10.44 1.09 7.40
C GLU A 191 -9.84 0.14 6.36
N PRO A 192 -10.67 -0.64 5.62
CA PRO A 192 -10.23 -1.42 4.46
C PRO A 192 -9.66 -0.51 3.36
N HIS A 193 -8.90 -1.10 2.44
CA HIS A 193 -8.49 -0.39 1.23
C HIS A 193 -9.70 -0.16 0.33
N ALA A 194 -9.95 1.10 -0.01
CA ALA A 194 -10.93 1.51 -1.00
C ALA A 194 -10.40 2.74 -1.75
N SER A 195 -10.73 2.82 -3.02
CA SER A 195 -10.35 3.97 -3.86
C SER A 195 -11.49 4.32 -4.81
N MET A 196 -11.66 5.61 -5.06
CA MET A 196 -12.61 6.13 -6.04
C MET A 196 -11.86 7.09 -6.97
N ALA A 197 -12.08 7.00 -8.26
CA ALA A 197 -11.42 7.83 -9.25
C ALA A 197 -12.42 8.52 -10.17
N VAL A 198 -12.13 9.77 -10.51
CA VAL A 198 -12.89 10.56 -11.49
C VAL A 198 -11.92 11.22 -12.46
N TRP A 199 -12.19 11.04 -13.74
CA TRP A 199 -11.50 11.78 -14.80
C TRP A 199 -12.37 12.94 -15.29
N ASP A 200 -11.79 14.13 -15.34
CA ASP A 200 -12.34 15.31 -16.00
C ASP A 200 -11.38 15.71 -17.14
N GLY A 201 -11.72 15.31 -18.35
CA GLY A 201 -10.81 15.39 -19.47
C GLY A 201 -9.52 14.59 -19.24
N ASN A 202 -8.41 15.29 -19.09
CA ASN A 202 -7.10 14.69 -18.81
C ASN A 202 -6.67 14.80 -17.32
N LYS A 203 -7.56 15.25 -16.44
CA LYS A 203 -7.28 15.43 -15.01
C LYS A 203 -7.93 14.31 -14.21
N LEU A 204 -7.12 13.62 -13.44
CA LEU A 204 -7.54 12.57 -12.52
C LEU A 204 -7.65 13.11 -11.09
N THR A 205 -8.80 12.91 -10.46
CA THR A 205 -8.95 13.02 -9.01
C THR A 205 -9.16 11.63 -8.44
N LEU A 206 -8.33 11.24 -7.47
CA LEU A 206 -8.38 9.95 -6.79
C LEU A 206 -8.57 10.17 -5.29
N TRP A 207 -9.67 9.66 -4.73
CA TRP A 207 -9.87 9.52 -3.29
C TRP A 207 -9.38 8.13 -2.88
N THR A 208 -8.40 8.11 -1.97
CA THR A 208 -7.80 6.85 -1.49
C THR A 208 -7.21 7.06 -0.11
N SER A 209 -7.17 6.03 0.71
CA SER A 209 -6.51 6.09 2.01
C SER A 209 -5.01 5.86 1.83
N ASN A 210 -4.21 6.92 1.98
CA ASN A 210 -2.77 6.87 1.72
C ASN A 210 -1.97 7.72 2.72
N GLN A 211 -0.86 7.19 3.24
CA GLN A 211 0.01 7.85 4.21
C GLN A 211 1.07 8.77 3.56
N MET A 212 1.36 8.58 2.27
CA MET A 212 2.40 9.31 1.52
C MET A 212 1.84 9.82 0.20
N ILE A 213 1.00 10.84 0.28
CA ILE A 213 0.19 11.37 -0.83
C ILE A 213 1.05 11.72 -2.06
N ASP A 214 2.19 12.37 -1.86
CA ASP A 214 3.05 12.77 -2.98
C ASP A 214 3.73 11.58 -3.68
N TRP A 215 4.15 10.57 -2.93
CA TRP A 215 4.67 9.33 -3.51
C TRP A 215 3.59 8.58 -4.29
N CYS A 216 2.38 8.48 -3.72
CA CYS A 216 1.24 7.87 -4.40
C CYS A 216 0.92 8.60 -5.72
N ARG A 217 0.87 9.93 -5.68
CA ARG A 217 0.61 10.79 -6.85
C ARG A 217 1.65 10.58 -7.95
N THR A 218 2.92 10.64 -7.60
CA THR A 218 4.03 10.50 -8.54
C THR A 218 4.06 9.11 -9.17
N ASP A 219 3.92 8.06 -8.36
CA ASP A 219 3.92 6.68 -8.84
C ASP A 219 2.68 6.36 -9.68
N LEU A 220 1.50 6.91 -9.33
CA LEU A 220 0.28 6.76 -10.12
C LEU A 220 0.43 7.42 -11.50
N ALA A 221 0.93 8.65 -11.54
CA ALA A 221 1.19 9.38 -12.78
C ALA A 221 2.16 8.61 -13.70
N LYS A 222 3.27 8.10 -13.16
CA LYS A 222 4.23 7.27 -13.90
C LYS A 222 3.62 5.96 -14.38
N THR A 223 2.80 5.32 -13.55
CA THR A 223 2.15 4.05 -13.89
C THR A 223 1.12 4.22 -15.01
N LEU A 224 0.31 5.28 -14.95
CA LEU A 224 -0.67 5.63 -15.98
C LEU A 224 -0.04 6.33 -17.20
N LYS A 225 1.23 6.77 -17.10
CA LYS A 225 1.95 7.57 -18.11
C LYS A 225 1.25 8.89 -18.44
N VAL A 226 0.79 9.57 -17.40
CA VAL A 226 0.20 10.91 -17.50
C VAL A 226 1.07 11.93 -16.76
N PRO A 227 0.99 13.24 -17.11
CA PRO A 227 1.68 14.29 -16.39
C PRO A 227 1.26 14.30 -14.91
N VAL A 228 2.22 14.46 -13.99
CA VAL A 228 1.96 14.43 -12.54
C VAL A 228 1.04 15.58 -12.09
N GLU A 229 1.09 16.71 -12.76
CA GLU A 229 0.20 17.86 -12.55
C GLU A 229 -1.27 17.59 -12.88
N ASN A 230 -1.53 16.55 -13.65
CA ASN A 230 -2.89 16.10 -13.97
C ASN A 230 -3.47 15.11 -12.94
N VAL A 231 -2.69 14.74 -11.92
CA VAL A 231 -3.12 13.78 -10.88
C VAL A 231 -3.28 14.50 -9.56
N ARG A 232 -4.47 14.41 -8.97
CA ARG A 232 -4.80 14.89 -7.64
C ARG A 232 -5.19 13.72 -6.74
N ILE A 233 -4.55 13.62 -5.56
CA ILE A 233 -4.87 12.63 -4.53
C ILE A 233 -5.57 13.32 -3.37
N ILE A 234 -6.69 12.77 -2.91
CA ILE A 234 -7.45 13.23 -1.75
C ILE A 234 -7.46 12.12 -0.71
N SER A 235 -6.87 12.40 0.47
CA SER A 235 -6.77 11.48 1.59
C SER A 235 -6.79 12.26 2.91
N PRO A 236 -7.92 12.91 3.27
CA PRO A 236 -7.98 13.77 4.46
C PRO A 236 -7.94 12.99 5.76
N TYR A 237 -8.42 11.74 5.75
CA TYR A 237 -8.45 10.85 6.91
C TYR A 237 -7.98 9.46 6.54
N ILE A 238 -7.32 8.80 7.51
CA ILE A 238 -6.84 7.43 7.38
C ILE A 238 -7.28 6.67 8.62
N GLY A 239 -8.05 5.60 8.44
CA GLY A 239 -8.56 4.72 9.48
C GLY A 239 -7.59 3.61 9.87
N GLY A 240 -6.30 3.99 10.02
CA GLY A 240 -5.18 3.10 10.27
C GLY A 240 -4.39 2.80 9.00
N GLY A 241 -3.08 2.79 9.11
CA GLY A 241 -2.17 2.51 7.99
C GLY A 241 -1.03 1.59 8.41
N PHE A 242 -0.38 1.89 9.53
CA PHE A 242 0.72 1.09 10.13
C PHE A 242 1.82 0.72 9.12
N GLY A 243 2.06 1.57 8.12
CA GLY A 243 2.94 1.30 6.98
C GLY A 243 2.26 0.61 5.79
N GLY A 244 1.08 0.02 5.95
CA GLY A 244 0.34 -0.68 4.90
C GLY A 244 -0.22 0.21 3.80
N LYS A 245 -0.34 1.53 4.05
CA LYS A 245 -0.89 2.52 3.12
C LYS A 245 0.16 3.56 2.69
N LEU A 246 1.46 3.22 2.72
CA LEU A 246 2.55 4.12 2.32
C LEU A 246 2.64 4.29 0.80
N PHE A 247 2.54 3.20 0.06
CA PHE A 247 2.77 3.19 -1.38
C PHE A 247 1.47 3.13 -2.17
N LEU A 248 1.55 3.41 -3.47
CA LEU A 248 0.46 3.17 -4.39
C LEU A 248 0.03 1.69 -4.33
N ARG A 249 -1.24 1.43 -4.16
CA ARG A 249 -1.83 0.08 -4.10
C ARG A 249 -2.63 -0.24 -5.35
N SER A 250 -2.92 -1.53 -5.54
CA SER A 250 -3.67 -1.99 -6.71
C SER A 250 -5.06 -1.39 -6.81
N ASP A 251 -5.76 -1.22 -5.69
CA ASP A 251 -7.09 -0.59 -5.66
C ASP A 251 -7.06 0.85 -6.20
N ALA A 252 -6.03 1.62 -5.84
CA ALA A 252 -5.87 2.99 -6.31
C ALA A 252 -5.57 3.08 -7.81
N LEU A 253 -4.68 2.22 -8.33
CA LEU A 253 -4.41 2.14 -9.76
C LEU A 253 -5.65 1.67 -10.53
N LEU A 254 -6.27 0.58 -10.08
CA LEU A 254 -7.36 -0.07 -10.78
C LEU A 254 -8.64 0.78 -10.80
N ALA A 255 -8.86 1.63 -9.76
CA ALA A 255 -9.92 2.62 -9.79
C ALA A 255 -9.70 3.71 -10.85
N ALA A 256 -8.45 3.97 -11.24
CA ALA A 256 -8.08 5.02 -12.20
C ALA A 256 -7.98 4.50 -13.66
N LEU A 257 -8.10 3.19 -13.90
CA LEU A 257 -8.11 2.57 -15.22
C LEU A 257 -9.50 2.59 -15.85
#